data_fa71c8bb9a97810c76e851332bb456d8
#
_entry.id   fa71c8bb9a97810c76e851332bb456d8
#
_cell.length_a   1.000
_cell.length_b   1.000
_cell.length_c   1.000
_cell.angle_alpha   90.00
_cell.angle_beta   90.00
_cell.angle_gamma   90.00
#
_symmetry.space_group_name_H-M   'P 1'
#
loop_
_entity.id
_entity.type
_entity.pdbx_description
1 polymer ?
#
loop_
_entity_poly.entity_id
_entity_poly.type
_entity_poly.pdbx_seq_one_letter_code
_entity_poly.pdbx_strand_id
1 'polypeptide(L)'
;KGYKLNGSKCWITSATKAHVAIVWAKVDGVVNGFLVPTDTPGFEARAIKEKWSFRTSDTGMFFLHDCEVPESARMPGATSLGKAIATLNNARYGIAWGVIGAARACLEETISYLVNRPQFNGKPLASHQLIQNKLAWMAAEITGMELIAKRLGELKAQHRIKPHQVSLAKMNNCRRSLEVARTCRELLGANGISNEYH
;
A
#
# COMPACT_ATOMS: atom_id res chain seq x y z
N LYS A 1 -27.51 -11.12 25.26
CA LYS A 1 -27.40 -9.81 24.58
C LYS A 1 -26.39 -9.93 23.46
N GLY A 2 -26.63 -9.28 22.34
CA GLY A 2 -25.77 -9.28 21.16
C GLY A 2 -26.12 -8.14 20.25
N TYR A 3 -25.48 -8.12 19.07
CA TYR A 3 -25.69 -7.09 18.06
C TYR A 3 -26.15 -7.72 16.75
N LYS A 4 -26.90 -6.96 15.98
CA LYS A 4 -27.28 -7.27 14.62
C LYS A 4 -26.61 -6.29 13.68
N LEU A 5 -25.67 -6.79 12.84
CA LEU A 5 -24.87 -5.98 11.94
C LEU A 5 -25.51 -5.97 10.55
N ASN A 6 -25.64 -4.76 9.99
CA ASN A 6 -26.17 -4.53 8.65
C ASN A 6 -25.29 -3.54 7.90
N GLY A 7 -25.06 -3.80 6.62
CA GLY A 7 -24.30 -2.91 5.73
C GLY A 7 -23.30 -3.64 4.85
N SER A 8 -22.37 -2.88 4.24
CA SER A 8 -21.36 -3.45 3.35
C SER A 8 -20.00 -2.78 3.55
N LYS A 9 -18.95 -3.49 3.18
CA LYS A 9 -17.57 -2.98 3.12
C LYS A 9 -16.96 -3.32 1.78
N CYS A 10 -16.14 -2.41 1.24
CA CYS A 10 -15.46 -2.57 -0.02
C CYS A 10 -13.94 -2.44 0.16
N TRP A 11 -13.20 -2.99 -0.78
CA TRP A 11 -11.73 -2.97 -0.80
C TRP A 11 -11.10 -3.66 0.41
N ILE A 12 -11.66 -4.80 0.81
CA ILE A 12 -11.18 -5.58 1.94
C ILE A 12 -10.16 -6.60 1.47
N THR A 13 -8.95 -6.53 2.01
CA THR A 13 -7.90 -7.52 1.78
C THR A 13 -8.31 -8.86 2.39
N SER A 14 -8.10 -9.93 1.64
CA SER A 14 -8.44 -11.32 2.02
C SER A 14 -9.92 -11.54 2.33
N ALA A 15 -10.82 -10.74 1.75
CA ALA A 15 -12.26 -10.81 2.04
C ALA A 15 -12.85 -12.20 1.81
N THR A 16 -12.39 -12.92 0.77
CA THR A 16 -12.92 -14.23 0.39
C THR A 16 -12.16 -15.41 1.02
N LYS A 17 -11.07 -15.14 1.74
CA LYS A 17 -10.18 -16.17 2.31
C LYS A 17 -10.10 -16.11 3.83
N ALA A 18 -10.47 -14.98 4.42
CA ALA A 18 -10.44 -14.80 5.87
C ALA A 18 -11.49 -15.66 6.57
N HIS A 19 -11.17 -16.19 7.73
CA HIS A 19 -12.09 -16.89 8.61
C HIS A 19 -12.76 -15.95 9.62
N VAL A 20 -12.17 -14.78 9.85
CA VAL A 20 -12.69 -13.75 10.74
C VAL A 20 -12.48 -12.38 10.10
N ALA A 21 -13.53 -11.56 10.10
CA ALA A 21 -13.50 -10.18 9.65
C ALA A 21 -13.48 -9.21 10.84
N ILE A 22 -12.64 -8.19 10.78
CA ILE A 22 -12.71 -7.04 11.68
C ILE A 22 -13.67 -6.02 11.06
N VAL A 23 -14.82 -5.84 11.70
CA VAL A 23 -15.89 -4.97 11.23
C VAL A 23 -16.03 -3.75 12.14
N TRP A 24 -15.86 -2.56 11.57
CA TRP A 24 -16.16 -1.32 12.25
C TRP A 24 -17.58 -0.88 11.92
N ALA A 25 -18.45 -0.81 12.93
CA ALA A 25 -19.85 -0.44 12.80
C ALA A 25 -20.26 0.56 13.88
N LYS A 26 -21.36 1.28 13.66
CA LYS A 26 -21.91 2.22 14.65
C LYS A 26 -22.92 1.49 15.55
N VAL A 27 -22.78 1.68 16.86
CA VAL A 27 -23.76 1.33 17.88
C VAL A 27 -24.18 2.64 18.54
N ASP A 28 -25.44 2.99 18.46
CA ASP A 28 -25.99 4.25 19.00
C ASP A 28 -25.16 5.50 18.58
N GLY A 29 -24.76 5.52 17.29
CA GLY A 29 -23.97 6.62 16.72
C GLY A 29 -22.45 6.54 16.97
N VAL A 30 -21.98 5.67 17.88
CA VAL A 30 -20.57 5.50 18.25
C VAL A 30 -19.93 4.37 17.47
N VAL A 31 -18.75 4.60 16.87
CA VAL A 31 -18.01 3.56 16.14
C VAL A 31 -17.44 2.53 17.12
N ASN A 32 -17.72 1.26 16.87
CA ASN A 32 -17.23 0.11 17.61
C ASN A 32 -16.61 -0.90 16.64
N GLY A 33 -15.61 -1.65 17.11
CA GLY A 33 -15.01 -2.75 16.36
C GLY A 33 -15.56 -4.10 16.80
N PHE A 34 -15.81 -4.99 15.82
CA PHE A 34 -16.32 -6.34 16.03
C PHE A 34 -15.44 -7.37 15.35
N LEU A 35 -15.26 -8.53 15.97
CA LEU A 35 -14.72 -9.73 15.36
C LEU A 35 -15.89 -10.59 14.88
N VAL A 36 -16.01 -10.73 13.58
CA VAL A 36 -17.14 -11.45 12.96
C VAL A 36 -16.57 -12.67 12.23
N PRO A 37 -16.90 -13.91 12.65
CA PRO A 37 -16.60 -15.11 11.88
C PRO A 37 -17.27 -15.01 10.50
N THR A 38 -16.56 -15.40 9.45
CA THR A 38 -17.06 -15.23 8.07
C THR A 38 -18.12 -16.26 7.67
N ASP A 39 -18.31 -17.29 8.50
CA ASP A 39 -19.39 -18.29 8.40
C ASP A 39 -20.66 -17.87 9.16
N THR A 40 -20.68 -16.69 9.80
CA THR A 40 -21.88 -16.18 10.50
C THR A 40 -23.02 -16.02 9.49
N PRO A 41 -24.23 -16.52 9.80
CA PRO A 41 -25.40 -16.32 8.96
C PRO A 41 -25.60 -14.84 8.63
N GLY A 42 -25.85 -14.55 7.34
CA GLY A 42 -25.97 -13.17 6.84
C GLY A 42 -24.65 -12.50 6.45
N PHE A 43 -23.48 -13.15 6.65
CA PHE A 43 -22.21 -12.68 6.11
C PHE A 43 -22.00 -13.24 4.69
N GLU A 44 -21.74 -12.37 3.72
CA GLU A 44 -21.42 -12.77 2.34
C GLU A 44 -20.18 -12.00 1.86
N ALA A 45 -19.21 -12.72 1.29
CA ALA A 45 -18.01 -12.11 0.69
C ALA A 45 -17.96 -12.34 -0.82
N ARG A 46 -17.57 -11.31 -1.59
CA ARG A 46 -17.41 -11.36 -3.04
C ARG A 46 -16.05 -10.79 -3.46
N ALA A 47 -15.34 -11.48 -4.34
CA ALA A 47 -14.06 -11.02 -4.87
C ALA A 47 -14.22 -9.86 -5.86
N ILE A 48 -13.31 -8.88 -5.79
CA ILE A 48 -13.09 -7.88 -6.84
C ILE A 48 -11.99 -8.43 -7.75
N LYS A 49 -12.35 -8.93 -8.94
CA LYS A 49 -11.42 -9.65 -9.84
C LYS A 49 -10.66 -8.74 -10.78
N GLU A 50 -11.29 -7.72 -11.32
CA GLU A 50 -10.72 -6.86 -12.39
C GLU A 50 -10.02 -5.64 -11.79
N LYS A 51 -8.80 -5.84 -11.26
CA LYS A 51 -7.95 -4.77 -10.74
C LYS A 51 -6.78 -4.52 -11.67
N TRP A 52 -6.39 -3.27 -11.83
CA TRP A 52 -5.21 -2.87 -12.61
C TRP A 52 -3.89 -3.14 -11.89
N SER A 53 -3.89 -3.15 -10.55
CA SER A 53 -2.71 -3.40 -9.72
C SER A 53 -3.07 -4.30 -8.54
N PHE A 54 -2.05 -4.81 -7.84
CA PHE A 54 -2.23 -5.79 -6.74
C PHE A 54 -3.09 -6.99 -7.17
N ARG A 55 -2.91 -7.47 -8.40
CA ARG A 55 -3.74 -8.52 -9.00
C ARG A 55 -3.64 -9.86 -8.27
N THR A 56 -2.49 -10.14 -7.64
CA THR A 56 -2.26 -11.34 -6.83
C THR A 56 -2.82 -11.23 -5.40
N SER A 57 -3.14 -10.02 -4.94
CA SER A 57 -3.76 -9.80 -3.63
C SER A 57 -5.25 -10.07 -3.70
N ASP A 58 -5.77 -11.02 -2.92
CA ASP A 58 -7.21 -11.20 -2.75
C ASP A 58 -7.81 -9.92 -2.17
N THR A 59 -8.75 -9.35 -2.89
CA THR A 59 -9.44 -8.11 -2.51
C THR A 59 -10.91 -8.29 -2.81
N GLY A 60 -11.77 -7.92 -1.90
CA GLY A 60 -13.19 -8.13 -2.09
C GLY A 60 -14.06 -7.10 -1.38
N MET A 61 -15.31 -7.42 -1.40
CA MET A 61 -16.38 -6.77 -0.64
C MET A 61 -17.01 -7.80 0.27
N PHE A 62 -17.57 -7.34 1.36
CA PHE A 62 -18.51 -8.16 2.11
C PHE A 62 -19.79 -7.41 2.46
N PHE A 63 -20.84 -8.18 2.63
CA PHE A 63 -22.18 -7.72 2.92
C PHE A 63 -22.63 -8.39 4.23
N LEU A 64 -23.32 -7.63 5.05
CA LEU A 64 -23.87 -8.06 6.33
C LEU A 64 -25.39 -7.83 6.26
N HIS A 65 -26.13 -8.91 6.31
CA HIS A 65 -27.58 -8.91 6.28
C HIS A 65 -28.11 -9.56 7.56
N ASP A 66 -28.53 -8.72 8.50
CA ASP A 66 -28.99 -9.16 9.83
C ASP A 66 -28.00 -10.12 10.51
N CYS A 67 -26.71 -9.86 10.34
CA CYS A 67 -25.65 -10.72 10.85
C CYS A 67 -25.59 -10.61 12.37
N GLU A 68 -26.04 -11.64 13.08
CA GLU A 68 -26.11 -11.65 14.54
C GLU A 68 -24.79 -12.07 15.16
N VAL A 69 -24.28 -11.24 16.06
CA VAL A 69 -23.03 -11.49 16.80
C VAL A 69 -23.26 -11.30 18.30
N PRO A 70 -22.61 -12.12 19.15
CA PRO A 70 -22.73 -11.98 20.61
C PRO A 70 -22.03 -10.70 21.09
N GLU A 71 -22.34 -10.26 22.31
CA GLU A 71 -21.64 -9.14 22.97
C GLU A 71 -20.12 -9.36 23.03
N SER A 72 -19.68 -10.60 23.19
CA SER A 72 -18.26 -10.98 23.21
C SER A 72 -17.52 -10.75 21.90
N ALA A 73 -18.22 -10.59 20.78
CA ALA A 73 -17.61 -10.24 19.49
C ALA A 73 -17.15 -8.78 19.44
N ARG A 74 -17.63 -7.92 20.32
CA ARG A 74 -17.20 -6.54 20.43
C ARG A 74 -15.78 -6.47 21.01
N MET A 75 -14.87 -5.85 20.28
CA MET A 75 -13.48 -5.73 20.69
C MET A 75 -13.32 -4.76 21.87
N PRO A 76 -12.67 -5.17 22.98
CA PRO A 76 -12.41 -4.28 24.11
C PRO A 76 -11.62 -3.03 23.70
N GLY A 77 -12.09 -1.86 24.13
CA GLY A 77 -11.42 -0.58 23.84
C GLY A 77 -11.51 -0.08 22.39
N ALA A 78 -12.15 -0.83 21.48
CA ALA A 78 -12.36 -0.43 20.08
C ALA A 78 -13.65 0.40 19.94
N THR A 79 -13.75 1.52 20.65
CA THR A 79 -14.98 2.31 20.85
C THR A 79 -14.92 3.71 20.24
N SER A 80 -14.08 3.92 19.22
CA SER A 80 -14.02 5.19 18.50
C SER A 80 -13.45 5.04 17.10
N LEU A 81 -13.79 5.98 16.21
CA LEU A 81 -13.17 6.09 14.88
C LEU A 81 -11.64 6.29 15.00
N GLY A 82 -11.18 6.97 16.04
CA GLY A 82 -9.74 7.18 16.29
C GLY A 82 -8.96 5.87 16.47
N LYS A 83 -9.57 4.85 17.07
CA LYS A 83 -8.95 3.51 17.19
C LYS A 83 -8.83 2.79 15.85
N ALA A 84 -9.83 2.90 14.99
CA ALA A 84 -9.76 2.38 13.62
C ALA A 84 -8.66 3.09 12.82
N ILE A 85 -8.58 4.42 12.89
CA ILE A 85 -7.57 5.22 12.20
C ILE A 85 -6.15 4.93 12.73
N ALA A 86 -5.99 4.65 14.02
CA ALA A 86 -4.68 4.32 14.60
C ALA A 86 -4.06 3.08 13.94
N THR A 87 -4.86 2.06 13.63
CA THR A 87 -4.42 0.87 12.88
C THR A 87 -3.90 1.22 11.48
N LEU A 88 -4.56 2.17 10.80
CA LEU A 88 -4.14 2.63 9.48
C LEU A 88 -2.79 3.36 9.48
N ASN A 89 -2.39 3.99 10.60
CA ASN A 89 -1.08 4.64 10.69
C ASN A 89 0.07 3.62 10.61
N ASN A 90 -0.09 2.43 11.20
CA ASN A 90 0.91 1.36 11.08
C ASN A 90 1.02 0.87 9.62
N ALA A 91 -0.11 0.70 8.92
CA ALA A 91 -0.12 0.33 7.51
C ALA A 91 0.57 1.40 6.65
N ARG A 92 0.28 2.69 6.86
CA ARG A 92 0.91 3.81 6.15
C ARG A 92 2.43 3.86 6.39
N TYR A 93 2.87 3.58 7.62
CA TYR A 93 4.30 3.49 7.94
C TYR A 93 4.99 2.41 7.11
N GLY A 94 4.41 1.19 7.03
CA GLY A 94 4.95 0.11 6.21
C GLY A 94 5.03 0.46 4.73
N ILE A 95 3.98 1.12 4.18
CA ILE A 95 3.97 1.57 2.78
C ILE A 95 5.06 2.63 2.52
N ALA A 96 5.30 3.55 3.46
CA ALA A 96 6.36 4.56 3.30
C ALA A 96 7.76 3.94 3.11
N TRP A 97 8.00 2.76 3.65
CA TRP A 97 9.20 1.95 3.44
C TRP A 97 9.14 1.11 2.15
N GLY A 98 8.06 0.37 1.96
CA GLY A 98 7.95 -0.63 0.89
C GLY A 98 8.13 -0.06 -0.52
N VAL A 99 7.58 1.15 -0.78
CA VAL A 99 7.69 1.79 -2.10
C VAL A 99 9.12 2.21 -2.46
N ILE A 100 10.03 2.37 -1.49
CA ILE A 100 11.44 2.65 -1.73
C ILE A 100 12.11 1.45 -2.41
N GLY A 101 11.82 0.23 -1.91
CA GLY A 101 12.33 -1.00 -2.50
C GLY A 101 11.87 -1.17 -3.95
N ALA A 102 10.60 -0.87 -4.25
CA ALA A 102 10.10 -0.89 -5.62
C ALA A 102 10.82 0.11 -6.54
N ALA A 103 11.01 1.36 -6.08
CA ALA A 103 11.73 2.37 -6.85
C ALA A 103 13.19 1.96 -7.11
N ARG A 104 13.86 1.39 -6.10
CA ARG A 104 15.24 0.91 -6.22
C ARG A 104 15.35 -0.23 -7.23
N ALA A 105 14.48 -1.24 -7.16
CA ALA A 105 14.47 -2.35 -8.10
C ALA A 105 14.28 -1.88 -9.55
N CYS A 106 13.33 -0.96 -9.79
CA CYS A 106 13.14 -0.37 -11.11
C CYS A 106 14.41 0.37 -11.60
N LEU A 107 15.07 1.13 -10.73
CA LEU A 107 16.28 1.87 -11.09
C LEU A 107 17.44 0.92 -11.40
N GLU A 108 17.69 -0.10 -10.60
CA GLU A 108 18.76 -1.08 -10.79
C GLU A 108 18.61 -1.82 -12.12
N GLU A 109 17.41 -2.28 -12.45
CA GLU A 109 17.10 -2.92 -13.71
C GLU A 109 17.28 -1.97 -14.90
N THR A 110 16.81 -0.73 -14.76
CA THR A 110 16.98 0.31 -15.79
C THR A 110 18.45 0.62 -16.03
N ILE A 111 19.27 0.77 -15.00
CA ILE A 111 20.72 0.98 -15.13
C ILE A 111 21.36 -0.16 -15.90
N SER A 112 21.05 -1.40 -15.55
CA SER A 112 21.55 -2.60 -16.26
C SER A 112 21.20 -2.56 -17.74
N TYR A 113 19.96 -2.22 -18.08
CA TYR A 113 19.56 -2.07 -19.47
C TYR A 113 20.33 -0.95 -20.20
N LEU A 114 20.42 0.23 -19.61
CA LEU A 114 21.03 1.43 -20.24
C LEU A 114 22.53 1.27 -20.47
N VAL A 115 23.24 0.54 -19.63
CA VAL A 115 24.68 0.25 -19.77
C VAL A 115 24.91 -0.75 -20.90
N ASN A 116 23.99 -1.70 -21.11
CA ASN A 116 24.15 -2.76 -22.09
C ASN A 116 23.45 -2.49 -23.44
N ARG A 117 22.69 -1.40 -23.55
CA ARG A 117 21.96 -1.03 -24.77
C ARG A 117 22.73 -0.03 -25.62
N PRO A 118 23.38 -0.43 -26.73
CA PRO A 118 24.02 0.50 -27.65
C PRO A 118 22.97 1.15 -28.55
N GLN A 119 23.01 2.49 -28.63
CA GLN A 119 22.26 3.30 -29.59
C GLN A 119 23.04 4.57 -29.95
N PHE A 120 22.60 5.29 -30.99
CA PHE A 120 23.20 6.56 -31.38
C PHE A 120 24.73 6.47 -31.50
N ASN A 121 25.20 5.95 -32.64
CA ASN A 121 26.61 5.69 -32.97
C ASN A 121 27.25 4.56 -32.13
N GLY A 122 26.49 3.58 -31.73
CA GLY A 122 27.00 2.38 -31.04
C GLY A 122 27.43 2.59 -29.58
N LYS A 123 27.12 3.75 -29.00
CA LYS A 123 27.40 4.04 -27.59
C LYS A 123 26.31 3.52 -26.67
N PRO A 124 26.63 3.05 -25.47
CA PRO A 124 25.61 2.72 -24.45
C PRO A 124 24.69 3.92 -24.16
N LEU A 125 23.39 3.68 -23.98
CA LEU A 125 22.46 4.75 -23.62
C LEU A 125 22.86 5.51 -22.38
N ALA A 126 23.44 4.85 -21.39
CA ALA A 126 23.95 5.46 -20.16
C ALA A 126 25.05 6.53 -20.40
N SER A 127 25.69 6.55 -21.57
CA SER A 127 26.72 7.55 -21.89
C SER A 127 26.16 8.92 -22.29
N HIS A 128 24.84 9.02 -22.53
CA HIS A 128 24.20 10.25 -22.94
C HIS A 128 23.79 11.11 -21.75
N GLN A 129 24.13 12.40 -21.78
CA GLN A 129 23.92 13.33 -20.66
C GLN A 129 22.44 13.46 -20.24
N LEU A 130 21.50 13.40 -21.19
CA LEU A 130 20.06 13.40 -20.87
C LEU A 130 19.64 12.19 -20.02
N ILE A 131 20.25 11.04 -20.26
CA ILE A 131 20.02 9.81 -19.48
C ILE A 131 20.68 9.95 -18.10
N GLN A 132 21.93 10.40 -18.05
CA GLN A 132 22.67 10.60 -16.80
C GLN A 132 21.95 11.56 -15.85
N ASN A 133 21.37 12.64 -16.38
CA ASN A 133 20.57 13.57 -15.59
C ASN A 133 19.36 12.90 -14.92
N LYS A 134 18.63 12.06 -15.67
CA LYS A 134 17.50 11.29 -15.12
C LYS A 134 17.96 10.28 -14.07
N LEU A 135 19.08 9.57 -14.30
CA LEU A 135 19.65 8.64 -13.33
C LEU A 135 20.05 9.34 -12.03
N ALA A 136 20.76 10.48 -12.14
CA ALA A 136 21.15 11.28 -10.98
C ALA A 136 19.96 11.78 -10.18
N TRP A 137 18.91 12.27 -10.87
CA TRP A 137 17.68 12.69 -10.22
C TRP A 137 16.99 11.51 -9.47
N MET A 138 16.84 10.34 -10.12
CA MET A 138 16.23 9.17 -9.48
C MET A 138 17.01 8.70 -8.25
N ALA A 139 18.34 8.69 -8.32
CA ALA A 139 19.18 8.34 -7.17
C ALA A 139 19.01 9.33 -6.01
N ALA A 140 18.94 10.64 -6.29
CA ALA A 140 18.70 11.65 -5.28
C ALA A 140 17.32 11.50 -4.61
N GLU A 141 16.26 11.23 -5.40
CA GLU A 141 14.91 11.03 -4.87
C GLU A 141 14.82 9.77 -3.99
N ILE A 142 15.43 8.66 -4.41
CA ILE A 142 15.46 7.43 -3.60
C ILE A 142 16.18 7.68 -2.28
N THR A 143 17.35 8.35 -2.32
CA THR A 143 18.09 8.73 -1.11
C THR A 143 17.24 9.59 -0.18
N GLY A 144 16.54 10.59 -0.72
CA GLY A 144 15.62 11.43 0.06
C GLY A 144 14.49 10.63 0.73
N MET A 145 13.88 9.69 -0.01
CA MET A 145 12.86 8.79 0.53
C MET A 145 13.40 7.91 1.67
N GLU A 146 14.62 7.40 1.54
CA GLU A 146 15.29 6.59 2.57
C GLU A 146 15.55 7.38 3.84
N LEU A 147 16.05 8.61 3.71
CA LEU A 147 16.29 9.49 4.86
C LEU A 147 15.00 9.82 5.61
N ILE A 148 13.91 10.10 4.89
CA ILE A 148 12.59 10.32 5.49
C ILE A 148 12.11 9.07 6.24
N ALA A 149 12.20 7.89 5.61
CA ALA A 149 11.77 6.64 6.21
C ALA A 149 12.64 6.27 7.43
N LYS A 150 13.96 6.44 7.34
CA LYS A 150 14.89 6.26 8.46
C LYS A 150 14.53 7.16 9.64
N ARG A 151 14.27 8.45 9.37
CA ARG A 151 13.86 9.39 10.43
C ARG A 151 12.56 8.97 11.11
N LEU A 152 11.59 8.47 10.33
CA LEU A 152 10.36 7.89 10.91
C LEU A 152 10.65 6.68 11.80
N GLY A 153 11.57 5.81 11.39
CA GLY A 153 11.99 4.66 12.18
C GLY A 153 12.58 5.06 13.53
N GLU A 154 13.46 6.06 13.53
CA GLU A 154 14.05 6.62 14.77
C GLU A 154 12.99 7.21 15.70
N LEU A 155 12.05 7.99 15.14
CA LEU A 155 10.94 8.55 15.92
C LEU A 155 10.02 7.47 16.49
N LYS A 156 9.79 6.39 15.73
CA LYS A 156 8.99 5.25 16.18
C LYS A 156 9.68 4.51 17.33
N ALA A 157 10.98 4.25 17.21
CA ALA A 157 11.77 3.60 18.25
C ALA A 157 11.80 4.42 19.57
N GLN A 158 11.75 5.75 19.44
CA GLN A 158 11.69 6.68 20.59
C GLN A 158 10.26 6.94 21.10
N HIS A 159 9.23 6.27 20.56
CA HIS A 159 7.82 6.53 20.87
C HIS A 159 7.36 7.99 20.64
N ARG A 160 8.03 8.71 19.73
CA ARG A 160 7.80 10.14 19.41
C ARG A 160 7.13 10.37 18.06
N ILE A 161 6.85 9.31 17.31
CA ILE A 161 6.21 9.40 15.99
C ILE A 161 4.79 9.97 16.10
N LYS A 162 4.44 10.87 15.19
CA LYS A 162 3.10 11.48 15.10
C LYS A 162 2.38 11.06 13.82
N PRO A 163 1.05 10.90 13.83
CA PRO A 163 0.28 10.47 12.67
C PRO A 163 0.50 11.31 11.40
N HIS A 164 0.63 12.62 11.53
CA HIS A 164 0.87 13.51 10.38
C HIS A 164 2.26 13.29 9.75
N GLN A 165 3.28 12.94 10.53
CA GLN A 165 4.62 12.61 10.00
C GLN A 165 4.58 11.34 9.16
N VAL A 166 3.84 10.31 9.61
CA VAL A 166 3.60 9.07 8.86
C VAL A 166 2.85 9.37 7.56
N SER A 167 1.81 10.18 7.62
CA SER A 167 1.01 10.57 6.45
C SER A 167 1.85 11.34 5.43
N LEU A 168 2.67 12.28 5.88
CA LEU A 168 3.59 13.06 5.04
C LEU A 168 4.59 12.14 4.32
N ALA A 169 5.24 11.26 5.05
CA ALA A 169 6.23 10.34 4.49
C ALA A 169 5.59 9.37 3.48
N LYS A 170 4.44 8.79 3.82
CA LYS A 170 3.69 7.92 2.89
C LYS A 170 3.32 8.67 1.61
N MET A 171 2.79 9.87 1.72
CA MET A 171 2.42 10.71 0.58
C MET A 171 3.63 11.01 -0.31
N ASN A 172 4.74 11.50 0.28
CA ASN A 172 5.97 11.83 -0.44
C ASN A 172 6.55 10.60 -1.13
N ASN A 173 6.79 9.52 -0.37
CA ASN A 173 7.50 8.37 -0.88
C ASN A 173 6.69 7.62 -1.96
N CYS A 174 5.36 7.51 -1.82
CA CYS A 174 4.53 6.94 -2.88
C CYS A 174 4.56 7.77 -4.17
N ARG A 175 4.53 9.10 -4.06
CA ARG A 175 4.59 9.99 -5.21
C ARG A 175 5.94 9.88 -5.92
N ARG A 176 7.05 9.97 -5.18
CA ARG A 176 8.41 9.90 -5.74
C ARG A 176 8.71 8.52 -6.33
N SER A 177 8.30 7.44 -5.66
CA SER A 177 8.44 6.09 -6.21
C SER A 177 7.70 5.94 -7.54
N LEU A 178 6.49 6.49 -7.67
CA LEU A 178 5.75 6.48 -8.92
C LEU A 178 6.45 7.28 -10.03
N GLU A 179 7.00 8.45 -9.71
CA GLU A 179 7.75 9.28 -10.65
C GLU A 179 9.03 8.55 -11.13
N VAL A 180 9.76 7.90 -10.22
CA VAL A 180 10.93 7.05 -10.53
C VAL A 180 10.52 5.90 -11.46
N ALA A 181 9.49 5.12 -11.11
CA ALA A 181 9.05 3.99 -11.92
C ALA A 181 8.61 4.42 -13.34
N ARG A 182 7.91 5.56 -13.47
CA ARG A 182 7.53 6.12 -14.78
C ARG A 182 8.74 6.54 -15.60
N THR A 183 9.74 7.14 -14.97
CA THR A 183 11.00 7.54 -15.62
C THR A 183 11.79 6.31 -16.06
N CYS A 184 11.86 5.27 -15.25
CA CYS A 184 12.47 3.99 -15.61
C CYS A 184 11.80 3.38 -16.84
N ARG A 185 10.46 3.30 -16.84
CA ARG A 185 9.69 2.80 -17.99
C ARG A 185 9.96 3.61 -19.26
N GLU A 186 10.03 4.94 -19.15
CA GLU A 186 10.37 5.82 -20.28
C GLU A 186 11.78 5.53 -20.84
N LEU A 187 12.76 5.32 -19.96
CA LEU A 187 14.15 5.06 -20.34
C LEU A 187 14.34 3.69 -21.02
N LEU A 188 13.48 2.75 -20.77
CA LEU A 188 13.44 1.45 -21.48
C LEU A 188 12.85 1.56 -22.91
N GLY A 189 12.25 2.68 -23.26
CA GLY A 189 11.59 2.88 -24.56
C GLY A 189 10.43 1.89 -24.74
N ALA A 190 10.35 1.26 -25.92
CA ALA A 190 9.31 0.26 -26.22
C ALA A 190 9.35 -0.96 -25.27
N ASN A 191 10.52 -1.33 -24.76
CA ASN A 191 10.67 -2.42 -23.81
C ASN A 191 9.98 -2.13 -22.46
N GLY A 192 9.79 -0.86 -22.10
CA GLY A 192 9.12 -0.45 -20.86
C GLY A 192 7.63 -0.79 -20.79
N ILE A 193 7.03 -1.37 -21.82
CA ILE A 193 5.66 -1.90 -21.83
C ILE A 193 5.62 -3.42 -21.98
N SER A 194 6.78 -4.10 -21.98
CA SER A 194 6.90 -5.55 -22.02
C SER A 194 6.92 -6.14 -20.62
N ASN A 195 6.35 -7.35 -20.46
CA ASN A 195 6.45 -8.12 -19.21
C ASN A 195 7.83 -8.73 -18.96
N GLU A 196 8.80 -8.47 -19.84
CA GLU A 196 10.21 -8.90 -19.68
C GLU A 196 10.91 -8.09 -18.58
N TYR A 197 10.44 -6.86 -18.31
CA TYR A 197 10.96 -5.97 -17.28
C TYR A 197 9.92 -5.74 -16.19
N HIS A 198 10.36 -5.51 -14.96
CA HIS A 198 9.50 -5.37 -13.76
C HIS A 198 8.73 -4.07 -13.67
#